data_d706ce917242b5b270c953f12ac9c784
#
_entry.id   d706ce917242b5b270c953f12ac9c784
#
_cell.length_a   1.000
_cell.length_b   1.000
_cell.length_c   1.000
_cell.angle_alpha   90.00
_cell.angle_beta   90.00
_cell.angle_gamma   90.00
#
_symmetry.space_group_name_H-M   'P 1'
#
loop_
_entity.id
_entity.type
_entity.pdbx_description
1 polymer ?
#
loop_
_entity_poly.entity_id
_entity_poly.type
_entity_poly.pdbx_seq_one_letter_code
_entity_poly.pdbx_strand_id
1 'polypeptide(L)'
;SLMNKARSMPNMPKLGVSACLLGEKVRYNGDGAEFRSLTRSWSHHLDLIGVCPEVGIGMGTPRPTIRLVNRDGKIHLVNPKTDDDFTQDMLEYAELQSDALMKAEICGFVFKKDSPSCGLERVRVYRDDQPQAIRNGTGLFALVFTTLNPHIPVIEEGRLSDPLQAEHFLA
;
A
#
# COMPACT_ATOMS: atom_id res chain seq x y z
N SER A 1 18.77 -9.46 -8.27
CA SER A 1 18.14 -8.16 -7.96
C SER A 1 17.01 -7.85 -8.92
N LEU A 2 16.14 -6.94 -8.55
CA LEU A 2 15.09 -6.47 -9.45
C LEU A 2 15.66 -5.85 -10.73
N MET A 3 16.72 -5.07 -10.61
CA MET A 3 17.34 -4.43 -11.78
C MET A 3 18.08 -5.43 -12.65
N ASN A 4 18.71 -6.45 -12.09
CA ASN A 4 19.32 -7.53 -12.86
C ASN A 4 18.26 -8.34 -13.59
N LYS A 5 17.12 -8.63 -12.96
CA LYS A 5 15.98 -9.27 -13.62
C LYS A 5 15.49 -8.44 -14.79
N ALA A 6 15.38 -7.11 -14.63
CA ALA A 6 14.94 -6.22 -15.67
C ALA A 6 15.83 -6.29 -16.92
N ARG A 7 17.13 -6.49 -16.73
CA ARG A 7 18.10 -6.60 -17.83
C ARG A 7 18.10 -7.96 -18.53
N SER A 8 17.75 -9.02 -17.81
CA SER A 8 17.88 -10.40 -18.32
C SER A 8 16.58 -10.99 -18.86
N MET A 9 15.43 -10.34 -18.63
CA MET A 9 14.13 -10.88 -19.03
C MET A 9 13.63 -10.22 -20.32
N PRO A 10 12.94 -10.98 -21.21
CA PRO A 10 12.35 -10.40 -22.42
C PRO A 10 11.21 -9.44 -22.09
N ASN A 11 10.52 -9.65 -20.95
CA ASN A 11 9.50 -8.76 -20.42
C ASN A 11 10.00 -8.09 -19.15
N MET A 12 9.61 -6.83 -18.95
CA MET A 12 9.98 -6.12 -17.73
C MET A 12 9.35 -6.79 -16.51
N PRO A 13 10.12 -6.94 -15.40
CA PRO A 13 9.56 -7.39 -14.14
C PRO A 13 8.45 -6.45 -13.66
N LYS A 14 7.46 -7.00 -12.97
CA LYS A 14 6.33 -6.23 -12.46
C LYS A 14 6.53 -5.85 -11.00
N LEU A 15 6.29 -4.60 -10.68
CA LEU A 15 6.37 -4.05 -9.33
C LEU A 15 5.01 -3.48 -8.94
N GLY A 16 4.45 -3.97 -7.84
CA GLY A 16 3.24 -3.39 -7.28
C GLY A 16 3.55 -2.05 -6.61
N VAL A 17 2.66 -1.09 -6.74
CA VAL A 17 2.85 0.25 -6.17
C VAL A 17 1.50 0.78 -5.70
N SER A 18 1.44 1.38 -4.51
CA SER A 18 0.25 2.14 -4.10
C SER A 18 -0.03 3.21 -5.17
N ALA A 19 -1.22 3.19 -5.75
CA ALA A 19 -1.52 3.96 -6.96
C ALA A 19 -1.31 5.46 -6.82
N CYS A 20 -1.53 6.00 -5.61
CA CYS A 20 -1.31 7.44 -5.35
C CYS A 20 0.15 7.87 -5.54
N LEU A 21 1.10 6.93 -5.46
CA LEU A 21 2.52 7.22 -5.68
C LEU A 21 2.86 7.40 -7.16
N LEU A 22 1.96 6.98 -8.04
CA LEU A 22 2.13 7.11 -9.48
C LEU A 22 1.47 8.37 -10.05
N GLY A 23 1.01 9.27 -9.17
CA GLY A 23 0.30 10.48 -9.59
C GLY A 23 -1.18 10.26 -9.90
N GLU A 24 -1.71 9.05 -9.67
CA GLU A 24 -3.13 8.78 -9.84
C GLU A 24 -3.94 9.48 -8.74
N LYS A 25 -5.06 10.08 -9.10
CA LYS A 25 -5.91 10.83 -8.15
C LYS A 25 -6.85 9.88 -7.42
N VAL A 26 -6.30 9.01 -6.60
CA VAL A 26 -7.06 7.97 -5.88
C VAL A 26 -7.08 8.16 -4.36
N ARG A 27 -6.46 9.20 -3.84
CA ARG A 27 -6.51 9.53 -2.41
C ARG A 27 -7.90 10.05 -2.03
N TYR A 28 -8.21 10.04 -0.74
CA TYR A 28 -9.53 10.42 -0.23
C TYR A 28 -10.00 11.81 -0.69
N ASN A 29 -9.08 12.74 -0.93
CA ASN A 29 -9.37 14.10 -1.40
C ASN A 29 -9.23 14.26 -2.93
N GLY A 30 -8.92 13.19 -3.64
CA GLY A 30 -8.70 13.22 -5.09
C GLY A 30 -7.30 13.64 -5.52
N ASP A 31 -6.42 14.02 -4.60
CA ASP A 31 -5.04 14.42 -4.90
C ASP A 31 -4.11 13.22 -4.81
N GLY A 32 -3.31 13.00 -5.83
CA GLY A 32 -2.24 12.00 -5.81
C GLY A 32 -1.01 12.48 -5.07
N ALA A 33 -0.28 11.58 -4.40
CA ALA A 33 1.05 11.85 -3.87
C ALA A 33 2.06 11.24 -4.85
N GLU A 34 2.47 12.02 -5.84
CA GLU A 34 3.40 11.56 -6.87
C GLU A 34 4.77 11.26 -6.26
N PHE A 35 5.31 10.10 -6.60
CA PHE A 35 6.68 9.74 -6.25
C PHE A 35 7.51 9.70 -7.54
N ARG A 36 8.16 10.83 -7.83
CA ARG A 36 8.83 11.07 -9.12
C ARG A 36 9.94 10.10 -9.46
N SER A 37 10.64 9.60 -8.43
CA SER A 37 11.70 8.61 -8.65
C SER A 37 11.17 7.35 -9.31
N LEU A 38 10.00 6.89 -8.88
CA LEU A 38 9.36 5.69 -9.45
C LEU A 38 8.97 5.92 -10.90
N THR A 39 8.30 7.06 -11.17
CA THR A 39 7.80 7.33 -12.51
C THR A 39 8.91 7.63 -13.52
N ARG A 40 9.99 8.25 -13.07
CA ARG A 40 11.09 8.67 -13.97
C ARG A 40 12.17 7.61 -14.15
N SER A 41 12.62 7.02 -13.02
CA SER A 41 13.79 6.11 -13.04
C SER A 41 13.39 4.67 -13.33
N TRP A 42 12.34 4.20 -12.70
CA TRP A 42 12.01 2.78 -12.69
C TRP A 42 11.08 2.36 -13.81
N SER A 43 10.22 3.25 -14.30
CA SER A 43 9.27 2.93 -15.36
C SER A 43 9.94 2.50 -16.67
N HIS A 44 11.21 2.83 -16.86
CA HIS A 44 11.98 2.37 -18.02
C HIS A 44 12.46 0.92 -17.89
N HIS A 45 12.45 0.38 -16.67
CA HIS A 45 13.01 -0.95 -16.37
C HIS A 45 12.02 -1.89 -15.72
N LEU A 46 10.96 -1.35 -15.15
CA LEU A 46 9.95 -2.11 -14.40
C LEU A 46 8.56 -1.75 -14.91
N ASP A 47 7.70 -2.75 -14.96
CA ASP A 47 6.27 -2.54 -15.24
C ASP A 47 5.58 -2.26 -13.90
N LEU A 48 5.12 -1.02 -13.71
CA LEU A 48 4.54 -0.55 -12.46
C LEU A 48 3.03 -0.81 -12.47
N ILE A 49 2.57 -1.61 -11.51
CA ILE A 49 1.15 -1.95 -11.35
C ILE A 49 0.60 -1.17 -10.18
N GLY A 50 -0.26 -0.18 -10.47
CA GLY A 50 -0.90 0.64 -9.44
C GLY A 50 -2.02 -0.12 -8.74
N VAL A 51 -2.04 -0.06 -7.41
CA VAL A 51 -3.07 -0.69 -6.58
C VAL A 51 -3.61 0.35 -5.61
N CYS A 52 -4.93 0.56 -5.61
CA CYS A 52 -5.59 1.41 -4.62
C CYS A 52 -6.68 0.59 -3.92
N PRO A 53 -6.41 0.08 -2.72
CA PRO A 53 -7.36 -0.75 -2.00
C PRO A 53 -8.68 -0.03 -1.69
N GLU A 54 -8.64 1.27 -1.41
CA GLU A 54 -9.85 2.03 -1.08
C GLU A 54 -10.77 2.16 -2.29
N VAL A 55 -10.22 2.39 -3.48
CA VAL A 55 -10.99 2.35 -4.72
C VAL A 55 -11.46 0.91 -4.99
N GLY A 56 -10.61 -0.05 -4.70
CA GLY A 56 -10.90 -1.47 -4.91
C GLY A 56 -12.10 -1.98 -4.13
N ILE A 57 -12.37 -1.41 -2.94
CA ILE A 57 -13.56 -1.74 -2.16
C ILE A 57 -14.78 -0.85 -2.50
N GLY A 58 -14.67 -0.04 -3.54
CA GLY A 58 -15.79 0.74 -4.07
C GLY A 58 -15.98 2.13 -3.48
N MET A 59 -14.96 2.69 -2.82
CA MET A 59 -15.11 3.99 -2.16
C MET A 59 -15.19 5.19 -3.13
N GLY A 60 -14.61 5.09 -4.32
CA GLY A 60 -14.61 6.21 -5.27
C GLY A 60 -13.59 7.31 -4.93
N THR A 61 -13.63 8.40 -5.71
CA THR A 61 -12.72 9.54 -5.57
C THR A 61 -13.47 10.84 -5.94
N PRO A 62 -13.50 11.90 -5.12
CA PRO A 62 -12.95 11.93 -3.76
C PRO A 62 -13.76 11.06 -2.79
N ARG A 63 -13.19 10.75 -1.64
CA ARG A 63 -13.84 9.90 -0.64
C ARG A 63 -13.53 10.39 0.77
N PRO A 64 -14.37 10.01 1.76
CA PRO A 64 -14.11 10.40 3.15
C PRO A 64 -12.83 9.75 3.67
N THR A 65 -12.21 10.40 4.64
CA THR A 65 -11.06 9.83 5.36
C THR A 65 -11.51 8.63 6.18
N ILE A 66 -10.74 7.56 6.14
CA ILE A 66 -10.93 6.38 6.98
C ILE A 66 -9.71 6.21 7.88
N ARG A 67 -9.86 5.46 8.95
CA ARG A 67 -8.77 5.23 9.91
C ARG A 67 -8.89 3.88 10.59
N LEU A 68 -7.76 3.42 11.13
CA LEU A 68 -7.71 2.22 11.96
C LEU A 68 -8.13 2.56 13.38
N VAL A 69 -9.00 1.73 13.94
CA VAL A 69 -9.48 1.87 15.32
C VAL A 69 -9.34 0.52 16.02
N ASN A 70 -8.78 0.53 17.22
CA ASN A 70 -8.73 -0.65 18.09
C ASN A 70 -9.97 -0.64 18.97
N ARG A 71 -10.81 -1.64 18.81
CA ARG A 71 -12.02 -1.87 19.63
C ARG A 71 -11.93 -3.25 20.23
N ASP A 72 -11.76 -3.31 21.55
CA ASP A 72 -11.67 -4.58 22.30
C ASP A 72 -10.57 -5.51 21.76
N GLY A 73 -9.43 -4.94 21.43
CA GLY A 73 -8.29 -5.70 20.92
C GLY A 73 -8.34 -6.06 19.45
N LYS A 74 -9.39 -5.65 18.73
CA LYS A 74 -9.55 -5.89 17.30
C LYS A 74 -9.41 -4.60 16.51
N ILE A 75 -8.70 -4.67 15.41
CA ILE A 75 -8.51 -3.53 14.50
C ILE A 75 -9.66 -3.47 13.51
N HIS A 76 -10.27 -2.29 13.42
CA HIS A 76 -11.31 -1.96 12.46
C HIS A 76 -10.85 -0.83 11.56
N LEU A 77 -11.32 -0.84 10.32
CA LEU A 77 -11.10 0.23 9.36
C LEU A 77 -12.44 0.97 9.20
N VAL A 78 -12.50 2.21 9.70
CA VAL A 78 -13.78 2.90 9.82
C VAL A 78 -13.73 4.33 9.28
N ASN A 79 -14.90 4.83 8.86
CA ASN A 79 -15.11 6.25 8.66
C ASN A 79 -15.48 6.86 10.02
N PRO A 80 -14.63 7.75 10.58
CA PRO A 80 -14.86 8.29 11.93
C PRO A 80 -16.09 9.18 12.04
N LYS A 81 -16.59 9.69 10.93
CA LYS A 81 -17.78 10.57 10.93
C LYS A 81 -19.09 9.80 10.88
N THR A 82 -19.15 8.69 10.16
CA THR A 82 -20.37 7.90 9.97
C THR A 82 -20.34 6.59 10.73
N ASP A 83 -19.17 6.18 11.21
CA ASP A 83 -18.89 4.88 11.83
C ASP A 83 -19.09 3.69 10.89
N ASP A 84 -19.18 3.93 9.58
CA ASP A 84 -19.15 2.86 8.60
C ASP A 84 -17.88 2.04 8.76
N ASP A 85 -18.02 0.73 8.78
CA ASP A 85 -16.91 -0.21 8.98
C ASP A 85 -16.59 -0.93 7.66
N PHE A 86 -15.37 -0.73 7.18
CA PHE A 86 -14.89 -1.31 5.93
C PHE A 86 -13.95 -2.49 6.13
N THR A 87 -13.82 -2.99 7.37
CA THR A 87 -12.85 -4.04 7.69
C THR A 87 -13.04 -5.28 6.85
N GLN A 88 -14.26 -5.81 6.82
CA GLN A 88 -14.54 -7.05 6.11
C GLN A 88 -14.33 -6.89 4.60
N ASP A 89 -14.81 -5.79 4.03
CA ASP A 89 -14.62 -5.52 2.59
C ASP A 89 -13.14 -5.42 2.24
N MET A 90 -12.35 -4.76 3.09
CA MET A 90 -10.92 -4.63 2.86
C MET A 90 -10.19 -5.97 2.98
N LEU A 91 -10.53 -6.80 3.97
CA LEU A 91 -9.90 -8.10 4.14
C LEU A 91 -10.20 -9.01 2.94
N GLU A 92 -11.43 -9.03 2.47
CA GLU A 92 -11.82 -9.82 1.29
C GLU A 92 -11.10 -9.33 0.03
N TYR A 93 -11.11 -8.01 -0.19
CA TYR A 93 -10.38 -7.41 -1.31
C TYR A 93 -8.89 -7.76 -1.25
N ALA A 94 -8.29 -7.63 -0.07
CA ALA A 94 -6.87 -7.85 0.11
C ALA A 94 -6.46 -9.29 -0.22
N GLU A 95 -7.28 -10.27 0.16
CA GLU A 95 -7.03 -11.68 -0.19
C GLU A 95 -7.09 -11.90 -1.71
N LEU A 96 -8.16 -11.42 -2.34
CA LEU A 96 -8.34 -11.56 -3.79
C LEU A 96 -7.25 -10.84 -4.58
N GLN A 97 -6.93 -9.62 -4.20
CA GLN A 97 -5.93 -8.82 -4.89
C GLN A 97 -4.52 -9.37 -4.67
N SER A 98 -4.21 -9.86 -3.47
CA SER A 98 -2.92 -10.49 -3.21
C SER A 98 -2.73 -11.72 -4.10
N ASP A 99 -3.77 -12.54 -4.26
CA ASP A 99 -3.72 -13.68 -5.14
C ASP A 99 -3.51 -13.26 -6.60
N ALA A 100 -4.24 -12.24 -7.06
CA ALA A 100 -4.10 -11.73 -8.42
C ALA A 100 -2.69 -11.19 -8.68
N LEU A 101 -2.11 -10.48 -7.72
CA LEU A 101 -0.74 -9.95 -7.84
C LEU A 101 0.30 -11.07 -7.88
N MET A 102 0.10 -12.13 -7.13
CA MET A 102 0.99 -13.29 -7.19
C MET A 102 0.88 -14.03 -8.52
N LYS A 103 -0.31 -14.16 -9.07
CA LYS A 103 -0.50 -14.73 -10.40
C LYS A 103 0.12 -13.87 -11.50
N ALA A 104 0.17 -12.56 -11.29
CA ALA A 104 0.86 -11.62 -12.18
C ALA A 104 2.38 -11.66 -11.99
N GLU A 105 2.88 -12.41 -11.02
CA GLU A 105 4.31 -12.59 -10.75
C GLU A 105 5.03 -11.28 -10.42
N ILE A 106 4.45 -10.46 -9.55
CA ILE A 106 5.14 -9.26 -9.09
C ILE A 106 6.38 -9.63 -8.29
N CYS A 107 7.40 -8.78 -8.40
CA CYS A 107 8.70 -9.01 -7.77
C CYS A 107 8.91 -8.19 -6.49
N GLY A 108 8.02 -7.28 -6.19
CA GLY A 108 8.11 -6.41 -5.02
C GLY A 108 6.90 -5.50 -4.94
N PHE A 109 6.80 -4.74 -3.85
CA PHE A 109 5.72 -3.78 -3.66
C PHE A 109 6.20 -2.53 -2.92
N VAL A 110 5.86 -1.35 -3.43
CA VAL A 110 6.11 -0.07 -2.77
C VAL A 110 4.78 0.46 -2.23
N PHE A 111 4.70 0.55 -0.91
CA PHE A 111 3.50 0.96 -0.20
C PHE A 111 3.55 2.43 0.22
N LYS A 112 2.40 3.10 0.20
CA LYS A 112 2.28 4.47 0.69
C LYS A 112 2.28 4.49 2.22
N LYS A 113 3.23 5.20 2.80
CA LYS A 113 3.31 5.36 4.26
C LYS A 113 2.10 6.09 4.82
N ASP A 114 1.84 5.89 6.11
CA ASP A 114 0.75 6.50 6.88
C ASP A 114 -0.66 6.14 6.42
N SER A 115 -0.80 5.34 5.39
CA SER A 115 -2.11 4.94 4.89
C SER A 115 -2.72 3.83 5.76
N PRO A 116 -4.00 3.94 6.16
CA PRO A 116 -4.67 2.86 6.91
C PRO A 116 -4.89 1.61 6.08
N SER A 117 -4.69 1.69 4.77
CA SER A 117 -4.77 0.55 3.86
C SER A 117 -3.39 0.03 3.47
N CYS A 118 -2.42 0.91 3.20
CA CYS A 118 -1.14 0.57 2.58
C CYS A 118 0.09 0.75 3.46
N GLY A 119 0.00 1.45 4.60
CA GLY A 119 1.18 1.69 5.43
C GLY A 119 1.73 0.39 6.03
N LEU A 120 3.04 0.18 5.94
CA LEU A 120 3.68 -1.03 6.45
C LEU A 120 3.86 -1.00 7.96
N GLU A 121 4.16 0.18 8.51
CA GLU A 121 4.45 0.33 9.94
C GLU A 121 4.07 1.72 10.41
N ARG A 122 3.93 1.86 11.72
CA ARG A 122 3.68 3.15 12.37
C ARG A 122 2.43 3.88 11.86
N VAL A 123 1.47 3.14 11.37
CA VAL A 123 0.17 3.70 11.00
C VAL A 123 -0.59 4.03 12.28
N ARG A 124 -1.27 5.18 12.27
CA ARG A 124 -2.07 5.61 13.42
C ARG A 124 -3.21 4.63 13.71
N VAL A 125 -3.29 4.20 14.96
CA VAL A 125 -4.41 3.41 15.47
C VAL A 125 -5.10 4.20 16.56
N TYR A 126 -6.37 4.46 16.36
CA TYR A 126 -7.19 5.24 17.29
C TYR A 126 -7.93 4.33 18.26
N ARG A 127 -8.37 4.88 19.37
CA ARG A 127 -9.28 4.25 20.32
C ARG A 127 -10.46 5.17 20.57
N ASP A 128 -11.65 4.60 20.76
CA ASP A 128 -12.86 5.41 20.99
C ASP A 128 -12.81 6.20 22.29
N ASP A 129 -12.06 5.72 23.30
CA ASP A 129 -11.94 6.32 24.63
C ASP A 129 -10.76 7.29 24.77
N GLN A 130 -9.97 7.51 23.72
CA GLN A 130 -8.80 8.36 23.77
C GLN A 130 -8.74 9.28 22.54
N PRO A 131 -8.37 10.57 22.74
CA PRO A 131 -8.32 11.52 21.63
C PRO A 131 -7.11 11.33 20.72
N GLN A 132 -6.02 10.73 21.22
CA GLN A 132 -4.79 10.60 20.48
C GLN A 132 -4.59 9.19 19.96
N ALA A 133 -4.04 9.11 18.74
CA ALA A 133 -3.68 7.83 18.13
C ALA A 133 -2.33 7.33 18.64
N ILE A 134 -2.15 6.01 18.59
CA ILE A 134 -0.86 5.36 18.80
C ILE A 134 -0.33 4.94 17.43
N ARG A 135 0.94 5.21 17.16
CA ARG A 135 1.57 4.87 15.87
C ARG A 135 2.21 3.47 15.93
N ASN A 136 1.39 2.44 15.90
CA ASN A 136 1.86 1.05 15.96
C ASN A 136 1.13 0.13 14.98
N GLY A 137 0.38 0.69 14.05
CA GLY A 137 -0.46 -0.10 13.15
C GLY A 137 0.19 -0.44 11.82
N THR A 138 -0.47 -1.34 11.12
CA THR A 138 -0.20 -1.72 9.74
C THR A 138 -1.49 -1.58 8.95
N GLY A 139 -1.43 -0.95 7.78
CA GLY A 139 -2.59 -0.85 6.89
C GLY A 139 -3.15 -2.23 6.56
N LEU A 140 -4.48 -2.36 6.49
CA LEU A 140 -5.09 -3.68 6.38
C LEU A 140 -4.71 -4.44 5.11
N PHE A 141 -4.64 -3.76 3.96
CA PHE A 141 -4.19 -4.40 2.73
C PHE A 141 -2.74 -4.85 2.86
N ALA A 142 -1.87 -3.97 3.35
CA ALA A 142 -0.45 -4.29 3.53
C ALA A 142 -0.27 -5.47 4.48
N LEU A 143 -1.04 -5.53 5.55
CA LEU A 143 -0.97 -6.63 6.51
C LEU A 143 -1.31 -7.98 5.86
N VAL A 144 -2.42 -8.04 5.13
CA VAL A 144 -2.84 -9.27 4.45
C VAL A 144 -1.82 -9.67 3.38
N PHE A 145 -1.41 -8.71 2.55
CA PHE A 145 -0.45 -8.98 1.48
C PHE A 145 0.87 -9.53 2.02
N THR A 146 1.44 -8.89 3.04
CA THR A 146 2.73 -9.32 3.61
C THR A 146 2.62 -10.62 4.39
N THR A 147 1.48 -10.89 5.01
CA THR A 147 1.24 -12.16 5.70
C THR A 147 1.14 -13.32 4.72
N LEU A 148 0.44 -13.12 3.60
CA LEU A 148 0.29 -14.16 2.58
C LEU A 148 1.56 -14.35 1.73
N ASN A 149 2.36 -13.30 1.60
CA ASN A 149 3.52 -13.29 0.70
C ASN A 149 4.78 -12.78 1.40
N PRO A 150 5.24 -13.48 2.46
CA PRO A 150 6.36 -13.00 3.28
C PRO A 150 7.70 -12.95 2.53
N HIS A 151 7.80 -13.63 1.40
CA HIS A 151 9.02 -13.67 0.58
C HIS A 151 9.13 -12.51 -0.43
N ILE A 152 8.05 -11.76 -0.64
CA ILE A 152 8.07 -10.64 -1.58
C ILE A 152 8.69 -9.41 -0.88
N PRO A 153 9.73 -8.78 -1.45
CA PRO A 153 10.29 -7.56 -0.89
C PRO A 153 9.27 -6.43 -0.88
N VAL A 154 9.16 -5.72 0.23
CA VAL A 154 8.25 -4.58 0.39
C VAL A 154 8.98 -3.41 1.03
N ILE A 155 8.55 -2.20 0.71
CA ILE A 155 9.12 -0.96 1.25
C ILE A 155 8.07 0.14 1.19
N GLU A 156 8.17 1.12 2.09
CA GLU A 156 7.40 2.36 1.97
C GLU A 156 8.20 3.39 1.16
N GLU A 157 7.50 4.25 0.41
CA GLU A 157 8.14 5.23 -0.47
C GLU A 157 9.10 6.17 0.28
N GLY A 158 8.80 6.51 1.54
CA GLY A 158 9.64 7.39 2.33
C GLY A 158 11.05 6.85 2.54
N ARG A 159 11.22 5.54 2.53
CA ARG A 159 12.53 4.90 2.71
C ARG A 159 13.35 4.88 1.42
N LEU A 160 12.74 5.10 0.28
CA LEU A 160 13.44 5.15 -1.00
C LEU A 160 14.24 6.44 -1.18
N SER A 161 14.04 7.44 -0.34
CA SER A 161 14.90 8.61 -0.29
C SER A 161 16.27 8.33 0.33
N ASP A 162 16.41 7.24 1.08
CA ASP A 162 17.67 6.77 1.61
C ASP A 162 18.34 5.85 0.56
N PRO A 163 19.49 6.23 -0.02
CA PRO A 163 20.15 5.45 -1.06
C PRO A 163 20.47 4.02 -0.66
N LEU A 164 20.86 3.78 0.60
CA LEU A 164 21.16 2.43 1.08
C LEU A 164 19.91 1.55 1.13
N GLN A 165 18.79 2.09 1.60
CA GLN A 165 17.54 1.33 1.66
C GLN A 165 16.96 1.08 0.26
N ALA A 166 17.05 2.06 -0.63
CA ALA A 166 16.63 1.90 -2.01
C ALA A 166 17.44 0.82 -2.72
N GLU A 167 18.77 0.85 -2.56
CA GLU A 167 19.66 -0.15 -3.14
C GLU A 167 19.37 -1.55 -2.58
N HIS A 168 19.17 -1.66 -1.29
CA HIS A 168 18.87 -2.94 -0.64
C HIS A 168 17.53 -3.52 -1.15
N PHE A 169 16.50 -2.69 -1.33
CA PHE A 169 15.23 -3.13 -1.88
C PHE A 169 15.38 -3.65 -3.31
N LEU A 170 16.17 -2.95 -4.13
CA LEU A 170 16.37 -3.31 -5.54
C LEU A 170 17.35 -4.48 -5.73
N ALA A 171 18.10 -4.81 -4.72
CA ALA A 171 19.11 -5.87 -4.80
C ALA A 171 18.54 -7.30 -4.90
#